data_b7c1ad926aa2ac55d73edb8ad9297f97
#
_entry.id   b7c1ad926aa2ac55d73edb8ad9297f97
#
_cell.length_a   1.000
_cell.length_b   1.000
_cell.length_c   1.000
_cell.angle_alpha   90.00
_cell.angle_beta   90.00
_cell.angle_gamma   90.00
#
_symmetry.space_group_name_H-M   'P 1'
#
loop_
_entity.id
_entity.type
_entity.pdbx_description
1 polymer ?
#
loop_
_entity_poly.entity_id
_entity_poly.type
_entity_poly.pdbx_seq_one_letter_code
_entity_poly.pdbx_strand_id
1 'polypeptide(L)'
;MNPITGASAPVANIRGPGTPFPAPAAGTVFTGSMRCELGNSVTITQDPVRPTMYQVSNGKGLTYTMHQVPTTTGVVRLEDRANGATWLQLGNKSMLMDQKRGERVADGCQNPQQVARDRELQQRPVDLLR
;
A
#
# COMPACT_ATOMS: atom_id res chain seq x y z
N MET A 1 -25.42 0.14 -18.75
CA MET A 1 -24.71 -0.14 -19.13
C MET A 1 -23.85 -0.04 -19.01
N ASN A 2 -24.81 -0.22 -18.66
CA ASN A 2 -24.02 -0.50 -18.84
C ASN A 2 -23.43 -0.28 -18.40
N PRO A 3 -23.91 0.00 -18.19
CA PRO A 3 -23.47 -0.08 -18.36
C PRO A 3 -22.85 0.01 -18.14
N ILE A 4 -23.72 -0.04 -17.90
CA ILE A 4 -23.10 -0.31 -18.15
C ILE A 4 -22.51 -0.05 -17.79
N THR A 5 -23.33 0.08 -17.38
CA THR A 5 -22.70 -0.04 -17.53
C THR A 5 -21.95 0.31 -17.15
N GLY A 6 -22.60 0.30 -16.70
CA GLY A 6 -21.97 0.34 -16.86
C GLY A 6 -21.21 0.63 -16.37
N ALA A 7 -21.79 0.61 -15.93
CA ALA A 7 -21.08 0.51 -15.96
C ALA A 7 -20.26 0.69 -15.73
N SER A 8 -20.76 0.65 -15.27
CA SER A 8 -19.94 0.43 -15.44
C SER A 8 -19.13 0.47 -15.39
N ALA A 9 -19.70 0.40 -15.01
CA ALA A 9 -18.95 0.08 -15.33
C ALA A 9 -18.19 0.03 -15.31
N PRO A 10 -18.55 -0.15 -15.11
CA PRO A 10 -17.84 -0.51 -15.40
C PRO A 10 -17.00 -0.78 -15.60
N VAL A 11 -17.42 -0.89 -15.62
CA VAL A 11 -16.56 -1.47 -16.12
C VAL A 11 -15.81 -1.78 -16.47
N ALA A 12 -16.21 -1.82 -16.49
CA ALA A 12 -15.53 -2.29 -17.02
C ALA A 12 -14.89 -2.48 -17.45
N ASN A 13 -15.10 -2.47 -17.83
CA ASN A 13 -14.45 -2.79 -18.40
C ASN A 13 -13.86 -2.86 -18.91
N ILE A 14 -14.06 -2.81 -19.12
CA ILE A 14 -13.55 -2.98 -19.72
C ILE A 14 -12.96 -3.13 -20.34
N ARG A 15 -13.09 -3.12 -20.81
CA ARG A 15 -12.44 -3.32 -21.40
C ARG A 15 -12.01 -3.25 -22.16
N GLY A 16 -12.18 -3.12 -22.42
CA GLY A 16 -11.73 -2.98 -22.83
C GLY A 16 -10.96 -3.25 -23.27
N PRO A 17 -11.12 -3.09 -23.78
CA PRO A 17 -10.24 -3.15 -23.97
C PRO A 17 -9.29 -2.99 -23.63
N GLY A 18 -9.03 -2.91 -23.49
CA GLY A 18 -8.27 -2.78 -22.90
C GLY A 18 -7.65 -2.69 -22.24
N THR A 19 -7.87 -2.74 -21.93
CA THR A 19 -7.39 -2.47 -21.06
C THR A 19 -6.85 -2.91 -20.41
N PRO A 20 -6.86 -3.16 -20.32
CA PRO A 20 -6.55 -3.47 -19.49
C PRO A 20 -5.79 -3.57 -18.81
N PHE A 21 -5.43 -3.51 -18.29
CA PHE A 21 -4.82 -3.62 -17.42
C PHE A 21 -4.54 -2.92 -16.77
N PRO A 22 -4.72 -2.71 -16.58
CA PRO A 22 -4.44 -1.72 -15.72
C PRO A 22 -4.74 -1.86 -14.40
N ALA A 23 -5.64 -2.23 -14.21
CA ALA A 23 -6.06 -2.42 -12.90
C ALA A 23 -5.00 -2.91 -11.98
N PRO A 24 -3.94 -3.31 -12.43
CA PRO A 24 -2.87 -3.73 -11.58
C PRO A 24 -2.47 -2.71 -10.56
N ALA A 25 -2.88 -1.53 -10.80
CA ALA A 25 -2.54 -0.51 -9.87
C ALA A 25 -3.21 -0.67 -8.54
N ALA A 26 -4.19 -1.50 -8.49
CA ALA A 26 -5.08 -1.40 -7.38
C ALA A 26 -4.86 -2.46 -6.32
N GLY A 27 -3.67 -2.66 -5.91
CA GLY A 27 -3.46 -3.51 -4.75
C GLY A 27 -4.27 -3.02 -3.56
N THR A 28 -4.66 -3.93 -2.69
CA THR A 28 -5.42 -3.61 -1.49
C THR A 28 -4.51 -2.99 -0.45
N VAL A 29 -4.88 -1.80 0.02
CA VAL A 29 -4.17 -1.14 1.10
C VAL A 29 -4.57 -1.79 2.42
N PHE A 30 -3.57 -2.24 3.18
CA PHE A 30 -3.84 -2.76 4.52
C PHE A 30 -4.06 -1.59 5.46
N THR A 31 -5.19 -1.63 6.18
CA THR A 31 -5.52 -0.60 7.17
C THR A 31 -5.36 -1.17 8.57
N GLY A 32 -5.36 -0.27 9.56
CA GLY A 32 -5.18 -0.66 10.95
C GLY A 32 -3.76 -0.43 11.42
N SER A 33 -3.44 -0.97 12.58
CA SER A 33 -2.13 -0.78 13.21
C SER A 33 -1.17 -1.89 12.80
N MET A 34 0.07 -1.49 12.54
CA MET A 34 1.14 -2.42 12.21
C MET A 34 2.32 -2.15 13.13
N ARG A 35 3.00 -3.23 13.52
CA ARG A 35 4.24 -3.11 14.27
C ARG A 35 5.41 -3.04 13.31
N CYS A 36 6.34 -2.18 13.62
CA CYS A 36 7.51 -1.94 12.82
C CYS A 36 8.77 -2.24 13.64
N GLU A 37 9.91 -2.19 12.99
CA GLU A 37 11.20 -2.38 13.67
C GLU A 37 11.47 -1.25 14.66
N LEU A 38 12.34 -1.51 15.61
CA LEU A 38 12.82 -0.52 16.58
C LEU A 38 11.71 0.07 17.46
N GLY A 39 10.66 -0.72 17.71
CA GLY A 39 9.57 -0.27 18.56
C GLY A 39 8.64 0.73 17.93
N ASN A 40 8.78 0.97 16.63
CA ASN A 40 7.89 1.86 15.91
C ASN A 40 6.58 1.17 15.57
N SER A 41 5.57 1.96 15.28
CA SER A 41 4.29 1.45 14.78
C SER A 41 3.72 2.44 13.80
N VAL A 42 2.85 1.95 12.93
CA VAL A 42 2.14 2.79 11.96
C VAL A 42 0.68 2.37 11.95
N THR A 43 -0.20 3.36 11.92
CA THR A 43 -1.63 3.11 11.81
C THR A 43 -2.13 3.77 10.54
N ILE A 44 -2.87 3.01 9.73
CA ILE A 44 -3.44 3.51 8.48
C ILE A 44 -4.94 3.46 8.58
N THR A 45 -5.58 4.60 8.29
CA THR A 45 -7.02 4.75 8.31
C THR A 45 -7.47 5.28 6.96
N GLN A 46 -8.45 4.62 6.37
CA GLN A 46 -9.02 5.10 5.11
C GLN A 46 -9.98 6.26 5.38
N ASP A 47 -9.92 7.29 4.53
CA ASP A 47 -10.84 8.41 4.62
C ASP A 47 -12.25 7.92 4.27
N PRO A 48 -13.25 8.14 5.15
CA PRO A 48 -14.59 7.63 4.91
C PRO A 48 -15.34 8.33 3.76
N VAL A 49 -14.90 9.53 3.39
CA VAL A 49 -15.52 10.29 2.31
C VAL A 49 -14.79 10.13 1.00
N ARG A 50 -13.46 10.04 1.07
CA ARG A 50 -12.61 9.91 -0.12
C ARG A 50 -11.84 8.60 -0.04
N PRO A 51 -12.37 7.53 -0.61
CA PRO A 51 -11.81 6.19 -0.42
C PRO A 51 -10.39 5.98 -0.98
N THR A 52 -9.90 6.88 -1.81
CA THR A 52 -8.52 6.80 -2.30
C THR A 52 -7.54 7.52 -1.40
N MET A 53 -8.01 8.16 -0.33
CA MET A 53 -7.19 8.90 0.60
C MET A 53 -7.05 8.13 1.91
N TYR A 54 -5.87 8.22 2.50
CA TYR A 54 -5.54 7.49 3.71
C TYR A 54 -4.77 8.40 4.67
N GLN A 55 -5.03 8.21 5.96
CA GLN A 55 -4.22 8.83 7.01
C GLN A 55 -3.19 7.82 7.46
N VAL A 56 -1.94 8.18 7.45
CA VAL A 56 -0.83 7.32 7.85
C VAL A 56 -0.12 7.98 9.03
N SER A 57 -0.17 7.36 10.19
CA SER A 57 0.34 7.96 11.43
C SER A 57 1.38 7.05 12.07
N ASN A 58 2.46 7.64 12.57
CA ASN A 58 3.47 6.88 13.30
C ASN A 58 3.19 6.81 14.81
N GLY A 59 2.09 7.41 15.27
CA GLY A 59 1.75 7.41 16.68
C GLY A 59 2.65 8.31 17.55
N LYS A 60 3.56 9.05 16.93
CA LYS A 60 4.52 9.90 17.64
C LYS A 60 4.52 11.32 17.11
N GLY A 61 3.37 11.78 16.67
CA GLY A 61 3.21 13.16 16.22
C GLY A 61 3.33 13.36 14.73
N LEU A 62 3.63 12.33 13.94
CA LEU A 62 3.64 12.46 12.50
C LEU A 62 2.41 11.79 11.91
N THR A 63 1.66 12.56 11.14
CA THR A 63 0.50 12.07 10.41
C THR A 63 0.55 12.64 9.00
N TYR A 64 0.39 11.76 8.03
CA TYR A 64 0.39 12.14 6.62
C TYR A 64 -0.94 11.80 6.00
N THR A 65 -1.42 12.67 5.13
CA THR A 65 -2.58 12.38 4.31
C THR A 65 -2.06 11.94 2.94
N MET A 66 -2.26 10.69 2.63
CA MET A 66 -1.69 10.09 1.42
C MET A 66 -2.77 9.62 0.47
N HIS A 67 -2.44 9.52 -0.80
CA HIS A 67 -3.33 8.94 -1.80
C HIS A 67 -2.62 7.77 -2.48
N GLN A 68 -3.42 6.80 -2.88
CA GLN A 68 -2.88 5.64 -3.58
C GLN A 68 -2.52 6.01 -5.01
N VAL A 69 -1.33 5.60 -5.44
CA VAL A 69 -0.86 5.84 -6.81
C VAL A 69 -0.68 4.52 -7.54
N PRO A 70 -0.81 4.53 -8.87
CA PRO A 70 -0.62 3.33 -9.67
C PRO A 70 0.82 2.83 -9.61
N THR A 71 0.97 1.51 -9.66
CA THR A 71 2.28 0.87 -9.78
C THR A 71 2.21 -0.23 -10.83
N THR A 72 3.35 -0.59 -11.37
CA THR A 72 3.44 -1.66 -12.37
C THR A 72 3.91 -2.98 -11.77
N THR A 73 4.24 -2.99 -10.48
CA THR A 73 4.87 -4.14 -9.83
C THR A 73 3.95 -4.87 -8.85
N GLY A 74 2.74 -4.38 -8.67
CA GLY A 74 1.83 -4.93 -7.67
C GLY A 74 2.07 -4.45 -6.26
N VAL A 75 3.07 -3.60 -6.07
CA VAL A 75 3.32 -2.95 -4.78
C VAL A 75 2.24 -1.90 -4.53
N VAL A 76 1.76 -1.80 -3.31
CA VAL A 76 0.88 -0.71 -2.95
C VAL A 76 1.74 0.49 -2.56
N ARG A 77 1.48 1.62 -3.19
CA ARG A 77 2.21 2.85 -2.92
C ARG A 77 1.23 3.97 -2.60
N LEU A 78 1.45 4.61 -1.47
CA LEU A 78 0.69 5.80 -1.07
C LEU A 78 1.66 6.97 -1.02
N GLU A 79 1.22 8.16 -1.44
CA GLU A 79 2.07 9.35 -1.46
C GLU A 79 1.39 10.55 -0.84
N ASP A 80 2.17 11.30 -0.08
CA ASP A 80 1.83 12.66 0.35
C ASP A 80 2.84 13.56 -0.31
N ARG A 81 2.47 14.11 -1.46
CA ARG A 81 3.40 14.94 -2.24
C ARG A 81 3.72 16.25 -1.55
N ALA A 82 2.76 16.80 -0.84
CA ALA A 82 2.96 18.08 -0.15
C ALA A 82 4.05 17.97 0.91
N ASN A 83 4.09 16.85 1.62
CA ASN A 83 5.06 16.63 2.68
C ASN A 83 6.22 15.73 2.29
N GLY A 84 6.21 15.24 1.05
CA GLY A 84 7.29 14.40 0.57
C GLY A 84 7.39 13.04 1.22
N ALA A 85 6.26 12.48 1.61
CA ALA A 85 6.25 11.19 2.30
C ALA A 85 5.66 10.09 1.41
N THR A 86 6.14 8.87 1.63
CA THR A 86 5.72 7.71 0.86
C THR A 86 5.55 6.51 1.79
N TRP A 87 4.47 5.78 1.59
CA TRP A 87 4.24 4.48 2.20
C TRP A 87 4.32 3.42 1.12
N LEU A 88 5.19 2.42 1.33
CA LEU A 88 5.32 1.29 0.42
C LEU A 88 4.88 0.03 1.14
N GLN A 89 3.93 -0.69 0.54
CA GLN A 89 3.41 -1.93 1.10
C GLN A 89 3.75 -3.08 0.16
N LEU A 90 4.60 -3.98 0.64
CA LEU A 90 4.94 -5.21 -0.06
C LEU A 90 4.11 -6.35 0.52
N GLY A 91 4.24 -7.52 -0.07
CA GLY A 91 3.52 -8.69 0.42
C GLY A 91 3.92 -9.13 1.82
N ASN A 92 5.17 -8.89 2.22
CA ASN A 92 5.72 -9.36 3.48
C ASN A 92 6.10 -8.27 4.47
N LYS A 93 6.16 -7.01 4.04
CA LYS A 93 6.46 -5.89 4.94
C LYS A 93 6.14 -4.56 4.28
N SER A 94 6.12 -3.52 5.08
CA SER A 94 5.86 -2.16 4.59
C SER A 94 6.82 -1.18 5.23
N MET A 95 6.92 0.01 4.65
CA MET A 95 7.80 1.04 5.19
C MET A 95 7.24 2.44 4.94
N LEU A 96 7.57 3.34 5.85
CA LEU A 96 7.18 4.75 5.77
C LEU A 96 8.44 5.59 5.65
N MET A 97 8.52 6.36 4.58
CA MET A 97 9.67 7.22 4.30
C MET A 97 9.23 8.68 4.23
N ASP A 98 10.06 9.55 4.77
CA ASP A 98 9.85 10.99 4.67
C ASP A 98 11.06 11.57 3.96
N GLN A 99 10.90 11.93 2.69
CA GLN A 99 11.99 12.39 1.85
C GLN A 99 12.46 13.79 2.23
N LYS A 100 11.55 14.63 2.72
CA LYS A 100 11.94 15.96 3.16
C LYS A 100 12.82 15.92 4.40
N ARG A 101 12.55 14.96 5.28
CA ARG A 101 13.37 14.77 6.46
C ARG A 101 14.59 13.91 6.16
N GLY A 102 14.62 13.30 4.97
CA GLY A 102 15.73 12.45 4.57
C GLY A 102 15.85 11.18 5.37
N GLU A 103 14.72 10.65 5.88
CA GLU A 103 14.79 9.51 6.77
C GLU A 103 13.69 8.50 6.50
N ARG A 104 13.95 7.27 6.92
CA ARG A 104 12.97 6.22 6.98
C ARG A 104 12.31 6.28 8.35
N VAL A 105 11.06 6.73 8.37
CA VAL A 105 10.33 6.95 9.61
C VAL A 105 9.99 5.64 10.30
N ALA A 106 9.63 4.61 9.52
CA ALA A 106 9.34 3.29 10.05
C ALA A 106 9.64 2.26 8.97
N ASP A 107 10.24 1.14 9.36
CA ASP A 107 10.59 0.07 8.44
C ASP A 107 10.17 -1.27 9.02
N GLY A 108 10.07 -2.28 8.16
CA GLY A 108 9.69 -3.61 8.60
C GLY A 108 8.30 -3.68 9.21
N CYS A 109 7.39 -2.82 8.76
CA CYS A 109 6.03 -2.79 9.29
C CYS A 109 5.25 -3.96 8.76
N GLN A 110 4.56 -4.68 9.65
CA GLN A 110 3.83 -5.88 9.26
C GLN A 110 2.49 -5.96 9.96
N ASN A 111 1.48 -6.40 9.21
CA ASN A 111 0.23 -6.90 9.76
C ASN A 111 0.33 -8.44 9.84
N PRO A 112 -0.66 -9.14 10.42
CA PRO A 112 -0.58 -10.60 10.53
C PRO A 112 -0.42 -11.34 9.21
N GLN A 113 -1.03 -10.84 8.14
CA GLN A 113 -0.88 -11.47 6.82
C GLN A 113 0.53 -11.36 6.31
N GLN A 114 1.16 -10.23 6.53
CA GLN A 114 2.54 -10.00 6.10
C GLN A 114 3.52 -10.83 6.92
N VAL A 115 3.25 -10.99 8.21
CA VAL A 115 4.05 -11.88 9.06
C VAL A 115 4.00 -13.30 8.52
N ALA A 116 2.82 -13.78 8.18
CA ALA A 116 2.66 -15.13 7.63
C ALA A 116 3.40 -15.27 6.30
N ARG A 117 3.30 -14.26 5.44
CA ARG A 117 3.98 -14.29 4.15
C ARG A 117 5.49 -14.29 4.30
N ASP A 118 5.99 -13.49 5.23
CA ASP A 118 7.41 -13.43 5.51
C ASP A 118 7.95 -14.79 5.98
N ARG A 119 7.20 -15.47 6.84
CA ARG A 119 7.54 -16.82 7.26
C ARG A 119 7.65 -17.79 6.10
N GLU A 120 6.68 -17.74 5.19
CA GLU A 120 6.72 -18.59 4.01
C GLU A 120 7.99 -18.37 3.20
N LEU A 121 8.34 -17.11 3.01
CA LEU A 121 9.54 -16.77 2.25
C LEU A 121 10.80 -17.27 2.93
N GLN A 122 10.85 -17.20 4.24
CA GLN A 122 11.99 -17.68 5.00
C GLN A 122 12.11 -19.20 5.02
N GLN A 123 11.00 -19.89 4.88
CA GLN A 123 10.98 -21.36 4.88
C GLN A 123 11.37 -21.95 3.53
N ARG A 124 11.61 -21.13 2.52
CA ARG A 124 11.90 -21.59 1.16
C ARG A 124 13.17 -20.96 0.59
N PRO A 125 14.22 -20.79 1.41
CA PRO A 125 15.43 -20.12 0.91
C PRO A 125 16.16 -20.93 -0.17
N VAL A 126 16.08 -22.24 -0.12
CA VAL A 126 16.75 -23.08 -1.10
C VAL A 126 16.17 -22.89 -2.49
N ASP A 127 14.87 -22.67 -2.56
CA ASP A 127 14.23 -22.46 -3.84
C ASP A 127 14.69 -21.18 -4.51
N LEU A 128 15.08 -20.21 -3.73
CA LEU A 128 15.53 -18.92 -4.23
C LEU A 128 16.95 -18.97 -4.79
N LEU A 129 17.69 -19.97 -4.45
CA LEU A 129 19.10 -20.11 -4.85
C LEU A 129 19.27 -20.89 -6.15
N ARG A 130 18.23 -21.40 -6.69
CA ARG A 130 18.30 -22.23 -7.90
C ARG A 130 18.17 -21.46 -9.18
#